data_f9e4b1e7db56e237927013d0df23a5f3
#
_entry.id   f9e4b1e7db56e237927013d0df23a5f3
#
_cell.length_a   1.000
_cell.length_b   1.000
_cell.length_c   1.000
_cell.angle_alpha   90.00
_cell.angle_beta   90.00
_cell.angle_gamma   90.00
#
_symmetry.space_group_name_H-M   'P 1'
#
loop_
_entity.id
_entity.type
_entity.pdbx_description
1 polymer ?
#
loop_
_entity_poly.entity_id
_entity_poly.type
_entity_poly.pdbx_seq_one_letter_code
_entity_poly.pdbx_strand_id
1 'polypeptide(L)'
;MFTDNIKTMGTNEDNYNVTILIAEDEESNFLLLKTILKRHCNVLQARTGLELLKVFEEKGADLILLDIKMPEMNGIDALKEIRKKDTQIPVIMQSAYAFENDMEAARAAGSNGFITKLINIVELKNTISKFLPQITW
;
A
#
# COMPACT_ATOMS: atom_id res chain seq x y z
N MET A 1 -21.44 11.45 25.19
CA MET A 1 -20.92 11.43 25.08
C MET A 1 -20.38 11.86 24.90
N PHE A 2 -20.21 11.90 24.94
CA PHE A 2 -19.37 12.07 24.62
C PHE A 2 -18.70 11.88 24.85
N THR A 3 -18.35 11.73 25.18
CA THR A 3 -17.44 11.40 25.40
C THR A 3 -16.94 10.72 25.04
N ASP A 4 -17.10 10.24 24.85
CA ASP A 4 -16.43 9.68 24.38
C ASP A 4 -16.03 9.79 23.46
N ASN A 5 -16.20 9.98 23.02
CA ASN A 5 -15.63 10.20 22.06
C ASN A 5 -14.54 10.65 21.98
N ILE A 6 -14.31 10.74 22.60
CA ILE A 6 -13.20 11.23 22.71
C ILE A 6 -12.20 10.38 22.77
N LYS A 7 -12.20 9.55 23.39
CA LYS A 7 -11.32 8.75 23.38
C LYS A 7 -11.02 8.30 22.27
N THR A 8 -11.68 8.26 21.79
CA THR A 8 -11.48 7.83 20.68
C THR A 8 -10.63 8.50 19.97
N MET A 9 -10.32 9.58 20.21
CA MET A 9 -9.63 10.29 19.44
C MET A 9 -8.44 9.75 19.03
N GLY A 10 -7.63 9.31 19.75
CA GLY A 10 -6.34 8.89 19.38
C GLY A 10 -6.31 7.66 18.55
N THR A 11 -7.37 6.94 18.54
CA THR A 11 -7.35 5.69 17.86
C THR A 11 -8.29 5.63 16.73
N ASN A 12 -8.78 6.78 16.35
CA ASN A 12 -9.82 6.78 15.41
C ASN A 12 -9.48 6.43 14.03
N GLU A 13 -8.23 6.48 13.68
CA GLU A 13 -7.83 6.10 12.36
C GLU A 13 -8.19 4.67 12.06
N ASP A 14 -8.52 3.88 13.07
CA ASP A 14 -8.86 2.50 12.84
C ASP A 14 -10.31 2.29 12.48
N ASN A 15 -11.07 3.36 12.27
CA ASN A 15 -12.50 3.26 12.06
C ASN A 15 -12.92 3.20 10.61
N TYR A 16 -12.00 3.11 9.68
CA TYR A 16 -12.34 3.02 8.27
C TYR A 16 -12.59 1.57 7.89
N ASN A 17 -13.42 1.39 6.87
CA ASN A 17 -13.69 0.05 6.34
C ASN A 17 -12.68 -0.41 5.31
N VAL A 18 -11.79 0.48 4.89
CA VAL A 18 -10.80 0.19 3.85
C VAL A 18 -9.41 0.28 4.45
N THR A 19 -8.57 -0.68 4.16
CA THR A 19 -7.19 -0.74 4.66
C THR A 19 -6.22 -0.83 3.50
N ILE A 20 -5.22 0.05 3.49
CA ILE A 20 -4.12 0.00 2.53
C ILE A 20 -2.85 -0.39 3.27
N LEU A 21 -2.20 -1.42 2.77
CA LEU A 21 -0.93 -1.90 3.33
C LEU A 21 0.19 -1.35 2.47
N ILE A 22 1.10 -0.60 3.10
CA ILE A 22 2.19 0.04 2.38
C ILE A 22 3.49 -0.66 2.74
N ALA A 23 4.12 -1.27 1.74
CA ALA A 23 5.44 -1.90 1.90
C ALA A 23 6.49 -0.88 1.44
N GLU A 24 7.15 -0.28 2.40
CA GLU A 24 8.10 0.79 2.17
C GLU A 24 9.07 0.87 3.34
N ASP A 25 10.38 0.77 3.06
CA ASP A 25 11.39 0.80 4.12
C ASP A 25 11.92 2.21 4.38
N GLU A 26 11.71 3.14 3.47
CA GLU A 26 12.17 4.50 3.66
C GLU A 26 11.11 5.29 4.42
N GLU A 27 11.47 5.70 5.63
CA GLU A 27 10.51 6.29 6.54
C GLU A 27 9.87 7.57 6.00
N SER A 28 10.66 8.42 5.34
CA SER A 28 10.11 9.67 4.82
C SER A 28 9.07 9.43 3.74
N ASN A 29 9.29 8.44 2.90
CA ASN A 29 8.33 8.12 1.85
C ASN A 29 7.07 7.48 2.45
N PHE A 30 7.24 6.62 3.44
CA PHE A 30 6.08 6.04 4.11
C PHE A 30 5.25 7.14 4.79
N LEU A 31 5.91 8.09 5.48
CA LEU A 31 5.18 9.15 6.17
C LEU A 31 4.42 10.03 5.21
N LEU A 32 4.99 10.29 4.04
CA LEU A 32 4.27 11.04 3.01
C LEU A 32 2.99 10.32 2.59
N LEU A 33 3.11 9.04 2.26
CA LEU A 33 1.96 8.26 1.86
C LEU A 33 0.92 8.18 2.99
N LYS A 34 1.36 7.94 4.21
CA LYS A 34 0.46 7.87 5.35
C LYS A 34 -0.27 9.18 5.55
N THR A 35 0.44 10.31 5.43
CA THR A 35 -0.17 11.63 5.61
C THR A 35 -1.28 11.86 4.58
N ILE A 36 -1.06 11.42 3.35
CA ILE A 36 -2.06 11.57 2.30
C ILE A 36 -3.28 10.68 2.57
N LEU A 37 -3.05 9.46 3.05
CA LEU A 37 -4.08 8.43 3.09
C LEU A 37 -4.82 8.29 4.40
N LYS A 38 -4.22 8.70 5.51
CA LYS A 38 -4.75 8.36 6.85
C LYS A 38 -6.11 8.95 7.15
N ARG A 39 -6.52 9.98 6.44
CA ARG A 39 -7.83 10.58 6.64
C ARG A 39 -8.93 9.87 5.85
N HIS A 40 -8.56 8.90 5.04
CA HIS A 40 -9.47 8.26 4.11
C HIS A 40 -9.54 6.76 4.28
N CYS A 41 -8.54 6.16 4.91
CA CYS A 41 -8.50 4.71 5.10
C CYS A 41 -7.52 4.36 6.22
N ASN A 42 -7.57 3.10 6.63
CA ASN A 42 -6.58 2.59 7.58
C ASN A 42 -5.29 2.34 6.83
N VAL A 43 -4.17 2.64 7.46
CA VAL A 43 -2.85 2.48 6.85
C VAL A 43 -2.01 1.54 7.70
N LEU A 44 -1.47 0.51 7.08
CA LEU A 44 -0.54 -0.41 7.72
C LEU A 44 0.81 -0.30 7.03
N GLN A 45 1.88 -0.54 7.75
CA GLN A 45 3.23 -0.48 7.20
C GLN A 45 3.93 -1.83 7.30
N ALA A 46 4.65 -2.18 6.23
CA ALA A 46 5.62 -3.25 6.25
C ALA A 46 6.94 -2.66 5.75
N ARG A 47 8.05 -3.01 6.39
CA ARG A 47 9.34 -2.43 6.05
C ARG A 47 10.18 -3.32 5.15
N THR A 48 9.81 -4.58 5.03
CA THR A 48 10.52 -5.55 4.19
C THR A 48 9.50 -6.41 3.47
N GLY A 49 9.97 -7.12 2.43
CA GLY A 49 9.09 -8.05 1.74
C GLY A 49 8.59 -9.16 2.64
N LEU A 50 9.43 -9.64 3.56
CA LEU A 50 9.01 -10.68 4.49
C LEU A 50 7.96 -10.16 5.47
N GLU A 51 8.14 -8.94 5.95
CA GLU A 51 7.15 -8.34 6.85
C GLU A 51 5.84 -8.11 6.12
N LEU A 52 5.89 -7.75 4.84
CA LEU A 52 4.69 -7.58 4.04
C LEU A 52 3.86 -8.86 4.03
N LEU A 53 4.51 -9.99 3.78
CA LEU A 53 3.80 -11.27 3.75
C LEU A 53 3.17 -11.58 5.09
N LYS A 54 3.89 -11.30 6.18
CA LYS A 54 3.40 -11.57 7.52
C LYS A 54 2.20 -10.68 7.86
N VAL A 55 2.31 -9.38 7.62
CA VAL A 55 1.23 -8.45 7.94
C VAL A 55 -0.01 -8.76 7.08
N PHE A 56 0.21 -9.07 5.81
CA PHE A 56 -0.90 -9.40 4.93
C PHE A 56 -1.63 -10.65 5.41
N GLU A 57 -0.88 -11.66 5.84
CA GLU A 57 -1.49 -12.89 6.33
C GLU A 57 -2.25 -12.67 7.63
N GLU A 58 -1.72 -11.85 8.52
CA GLU A 58 -2.32 -11.64 9.83
C GLU A 58 -3.49 -10.67 9.80
N LYS A 59 -3.40 -9.62 8.99
CA LYS A 59 -4.36 -8.53 9.04
C LYS A 59 -5.13 -8.32 7.74
N GLY A 60 -4.58 -8.78 6.62
CA GLY A 60 -5.19 -8.54 5.32
C GLY A 60 -5.08 -7.10 4.89
N ALA A 61 -5.62 -6.79 3.73
CA ALA A 61 -5.67 -5.44 3.20
C ALA A 61 -6.62 -5.42 2.01
N ASP A 62 -7.04 -4.22 1.63
CA ASP A 62 -7.87 -4.05 0.44
C ASP A 62 -7.05 -3.61 -0.76
N LEU A 63 -5.85 -3.12 -0.53
CA LEU A 63 -4.92 -2.72 -1.57
C LEU A 63 -3.52 -2.68 -0.99
N ILE A 64 -2.52 -3.03 -1.78
CA ILE A 64 -1.13 -2.97 -1.36
C ILE A 64 -0.39 -1.98 -2.24
N LEU A 65 0.33 -1.04 -1.60
CA LEU A 65 1.32 -0.20 -2.29
C LEU A 65 2.67 -0.83 -1.98
N LEU A 66 3.40 -1.22 -3.00
CA LEU A 66 4.56 -2.10 -2.82
C LEU A 66 5.78 -1.54 -3.54
N ASP A 67 6.78 -1.17 -2.76
CA ASP A 67 8.05 -0.70 -3.31
C ASP A 67 8.80 -1.90 -3.92
N ILE A 68 9.41 -1.69 -5.07
CA ILE A 68 10.19 -2.74 -5.69
C ILE A 68 11.46 -3.02 -4.90
N LYS A 69 12.16 -1.97 -4.45
CA LYS A 69 13.44 -2.16 -3.78
C LYS A 69 13.28 -2.12 -2.28
N MET A 70 13.34 -3.29 -1.68
CA MET A 70 13.27 -3.42 -0.22
C MET A 70 14.29 -4.45 0.24
N PRO A 71 14.75 -4.33 1.51
CA PRO A 71 15.66 -5.33 2.04
C PRO A 71 14.98 -6.69 2.21
N GLU A 72 15.78 -7.71 2.25
CA GLU A 72 15.42 -9.11 2.50
C GLU A 72 14.68 -9.77 1.34
N MET A 73 13.63 -9.16 0.84
CA MET A 73 12.89 -9.69 -0.30
C MET A 73 12.40 -8.51 -1.09
N ASN A 74 12.78 -8.40 -2.37
CA ASN A 74 12.33 -7.27 -3.18
C ASN A 74 10.84 -7.38 -3.46
N GLY A 75 10.27 -6.25 -3.92
CA GLY A 75 8.83 -6.15 -4.09
C GLY A 75 8.26 -7.11 -5.12
N ILE A 76 9.01 -7.38 -6.20
CA ILE A 76 8.50 -8.28 -7.24
C ILE A 76 8.40 -9.71 -6.70
N ASP A 77 9.41 -10.15 -5.94
CA ASP A 77 9.36 -11.48 -5.34
C ASP A 77 8.25 -11.55 -4.29
N ALA A 78 8.06 -10.48 -3.52
CA ALA A 78 6.98 -10.43 -2.55
C ALA A 78 5.62 -10.51 -3.24
N LEU A 79 5.47 -9.82 -4.37
CA LEU A 79 4.23 -9.87 -5.14
C LEU A 79 3.93 -11.28 -5.61
N LYS A 80 4.96 -11.99 -6.08
CA LYS A 80 4.76 -13.37 -6.51
C LYS A 80 4.23 -14.24 -5.37
N GLU A 81 4.74 -14.02 -4.16
CA GLU A 81 4.25 -14.76 -3.00
C GLU A 81 2.81 -14.37 -2.64
N ILE A 82 2.48 -13.09 -2.73
CA ILE A 82 1.11 -12.64 -2.49
C ILE A 82 0.17 -13.33 -3.48
N ARG A 83 0.56 -13.40 -4.75
CA ARG A 83 -0.31 -13.95 -5.79
C ARG A 83 -0.55 -15.45 -5.64
N LYS A 84 0.30 -16.15 -4.92
CA LYS A 84 0.04 -17.55 -4.61
C LYS A 84 -1.14 -17.70 -3.66
N LYS A 85 -1.42 -16.67 -2.86
CA LYS A 85 -2.48 -16.72 -1.86
C LYS A 85 -3.70 -15.93 -2.28
N ASP A 86 -3.52 -14.86 -3.02
CA ASP A 86 -4.62 -13.95 -3.37
C ASP A 86 -4.35 -13.38 -4.75
N THR A 87 -5.16 -13.81 -5.73
CA THR A 87 -5.00 -13.35 -7.11
C THR A 87 -5.81 -12.09 -7.39
N GLN A 88 -6.61 -11.62 -6.42
CA GLN A 88 -7.55 -10.54 -6.65
C GLN A 88 -7.17 -9.22 -6.03
N ILE A 89 -6.44 -9.22 -4.93
CA ILE A 89 -6.13 -7.97 -4.25
C ILE A 89 -5.34 -7.03 -5.17
N PRO A 90 -5.76 -5.76 -5.30
CA PRO A 90 -5.00 -4.82 -6.12
C PRO A 90 -3.62 -4.55 -5.50
N VAL A 91 -2.58 -4.64 -6.33
CA VAL A 91 -1.22 -4.33 -5.92
C VAL A 91 -0.67 -3.29 -6.88
N ILE A 92 -0.29 -2.14 -6.35
CA ILE A 92 0.29 -1.05 -7.11
C ILE A 92 1.76 -0.96 -6.72
N MET A 93 2.64 -1.16 -7.70
CA MET A 93 4.07 -1.08 -7.46
C MET A 93 4.52 0.37 -7.45
N GLN A 94 5.57 0.67 -6.70
CA GLN A 94 6.18 1.99 -6.73
C GLN A 94 7.69 1.84 -6.78
N SER A 95 8.35 2.78 -7.46
CA SER A 95 9.80 2.74 -7.60
C SER A 95 10.32 4.12 -7.92
N ALA A 96 11.55 4.40 -7.49
CA ALA A 96 12.25 5.63 -7.85
C ALA A 96 12.58 5.65 -9.34
N TYR A 97 12.64 4.48 -9.97
CA TYR A 97 13.01 4.38 -11.36
C TYR A 97 11.94 3.60 -12.12
N ALA A 98 11.44 4.21 -13.19
CA ALA A 98 10.43 3.59 -14.02
C ALA A 98 11.08 2.90 -15.21
N PHE A 99 12.00 1.97 -14.94
CA PHE A 99 12.62 1.21 -16.03
C PHE A 99 11.62 0.24 -16.60
N GLU A 100 11.63 0.12 -17.92
CA GLU A 100 10.68 -0.72 -18.61
C GLU A 100 10.78 -2.18 -18.16
N ASN A 101 11.99 -2.66 -17.90
CA ASN A 101 12.18 -4.03 -17.46
C ASN A 101 11.51 -4.28 -16.11
N ASP A 102 11.61 -3.31 -15.20
CA ASP A 102 10.98 -3.44 -13.88
C ASP A 102 9.46 -3.41 -14.01
N MET A 103 8.95 -2.55 -14.87
CA MET A 103 7.51 -2.44 -15.07
C MET A 103 6.96 -3.72 -15.69
N GLU A 104 7.68 -4.30 -16.63
CA GLU A 104 7.23 -5.55 -17.24
C GLU A 104 7.31 -6.72 -16.26
N ALA A 105 8.39 -6.78 -15.48
CA ALA A 105 8.53 -7.83 -14.48
C ALA A 105 7.42 -7.73 -13.44
N ALA A 106 7.08 -6.52 -13.03
CA ALA A 106 6.00 -6.31 -12.06
C ALA A 106 4.66 -6.72 -12.66
N ARG A 107 4.41 -6.34 -13.91
CA ARG A 107 3.16 -6.71 -14.55
C ARG A 107 3.05 -8.23 -14.71
N ALA A 108 4.14 -8.86 -15.12
CA ALA A 108 4.16 -10.32 -15.28
C ALA A 108 3.96 -11.03 -13.95
N ALA A 109 4.39 -10.42 -12.85
CA ALA A 109 4.21 -10.98 -11.52
C ALA A 109 2.79 -10.73 -10.98
N GLY A 110 1.99 -9.92 -11.66
CA GLY A 110 0.61 -9.72 -11.30
C GLY A 110 0.26 -8.37 -10.69
N SER A 111 1.10 -7.33 -10.91
CA SER A 111 0.75 -6.00 -10.41
C SER A 111 -0.39 -5.40 -11.24
N ASN A 112 -1.15 -4.52 -10.60
CA ASN A 112 -2.29 -3.86 -11.23
C ASN A 112 -1.97 -2.44 -11.65
N GLY A 113 -0.87 -1.87 -11.17
CA GLY A 113 -0.49 -0.52 -11.50
C GLY A 113 0.94 -0.24 -11.10
N PHE A 114 1.43 0.92 -11.52
CA PHE A 114 2.81 1.31 -11.26
C PHE A 114 2.87 2.82 -11.09
N ILE A 115 3.47 3.27 -10.00
CA ILE A 115 3.64 4.69 -9.71
C ILE A 115 5.12 4.94 -9.49
N THR A 116 5.63 6.02 -10.06
CA THR A 116 7.03 6.39 -9.81
C THR A 116 7.10 7.24 -8.55
N LYS A 117 8.16 7.12 -7.79
CA LYS A 117 8.49 8.07 -6.73
C LYS A 117 9.02 9.32 -7.44
N LEU A 118 9.01 10.22 -6.81
CA LEU A 118 8.39 11.38 -6.28
C LEU A 118 6.88 11.35 -6.41
N ILE A 119 6.20 11.11 -5.35
CA ILE A 119 4.76 10.83 -5.38
C ILE A 119 3.99 12.06 -5.87
N ASN A 120 3.21 11.85 -6.91
CA ASN A 120 2.25 12.85 -7.37
C ASN A 120 0.92 12.52 -6.71
N ILE A 121 0.42 13.44 -5.89
CA ILE A 121 -0.78 13.18 -5.07
C ILE A 121 -1.99 12.88 -5.94
N VAL A 122 -2.17 13.63 -7.03
CA VAL A 122 -3.31 13.43 -7.92
C VAL A 122 -3.23 12.06 -8.58
N GLU A 123 -2.05 11.69 -9.07
CA GLU A 123 -1.85 10.40 -9.70
C GLU A 123 -2.10 9.27 -8.71
N LEU A 124 -1.61 9.41 -7.48
CA LEU A 124 -1.81 8.40 -6.45
C LEU A 124 -3.29 8.21 -6.17
N LYS A 125 -4.01 9.30 -5.95
CA LYS A 125 -5.44 9.22 -5.64
C LYS A 125 -6.22 8.63 -6.81
N ASN A 126 -5.91 9.04 -8.03
CA ASN A 126 -6.59 8.52 -9.21
C ASN A 126 -6.34 7.03 -9.38
N THR A 127 -5.11 6.60 -9.16
CA THR A 127 -4.77 5.19 -9.31
C THR A 127 -5.46 4.35 -8.26
N ILE A 128 -5.47 4.81 -7.00
CA ILE A 128 -6.15 4.09 -5.93
C ILE A 128 -7.65 4.03 -6.20
N SER A 129 -8.23 5.12 -6.69
CA SER A 129 -9.68 5.17 -6.93
C SER A 129 -10.13 4.17 -7.99
N LYS A 130 -9.26 3.78 -8.90
CA LYS A 130 -9.62 2.77 -9.90
C LYS A 130 -9.95 1.44 -9.24
N PHE A 131 -9.32 1.14 -8.11
CA PHE A 131 -9.48 -0.14 -7.44
C PHE A 131 -10.30 -0.04 -6.17
N LEU A 132 -10.36 1.12 -5.55
CA LEU A 132 -11.10 1.36 -4.33
C LEU A 132 -11.98 2.60 -4.50
N PRO A 133 -13.01 2.51 -5.37
CA PRO A 133 -13.84 3.68 -5.64
C PRO A 133 -14.66 4.14 -4.44
N GLN A 134 -14.76 3.32 -3.41
CA GLN A 134 -15.50 3.67 -2.20
C GLN A 134 -14.77 4.70 -1.34
N ILE A 135 -13.48 4.94 -1.61
CA ILE A 135 -12.76 5.97 -0.85
C ILE A 135 -13.20 7.35 -1.32
N THR A 136 -13.52 8.22 -0.38
CA THR A 136 -13.88 9.61 -0.66
C THR A 136 -12.69 10.51 -0.31
N TRP A 137 -12.17 11.22 -1.28
CA TRP A 137 -10.99 12.09 -1.06
C TRP A 137 -11.34 13.53 -0.61
#